data_0899495035d5f90a2b02232c0f228872
#
_entry.id   0899495035d5f90a2b02232c0f228872
#
_cell.length_a   1.000
_cell.length_b   1.000
_cell.length_c   1.000
_cell.angle_alpha   90.00
_cell.angle_beta   90.00
_cell.angle_gamma   90.00
#
_symmetry.space_group_name_H-M   'P 1'
#
loop_
_entity.id
_entity.type
_entity.pdbx_description
1 polymer ?
#
loop_
_entity_poly.entity_id
_entity_poly.type
_entity_poly.pdbx_seq_one_letter_code
_entity_poly.pdbx_strand_id
1 'polypeptide(L)'
;TLFTSFAEKMGYAKLLKIVKTYRNSQEVIDIAGNFIQKNSKQITKRLISPKKINDPVVIYTYDSTYKGKNGNRKSGSNYAIAYAVQTAIEQLLEYKKNENISPGTILLLGRFGFDGDRLERTGLFEYSHRGSKIRCVKYPNLDITYMTAHSSKGLGYDDVIIINGKNETYGFPSKVEDDPVLAFVIKGDRSIDYAEERRLFYVAMTRTKNRVFMIAPE
;
A
#
# COMPACT_ATOMS: atom_id res chain seq x y z
N THR A 1 23.56 -9.50 -5.99
CA THR A 1 23.49 -9.08 -4.57
C THR A 1 24.11 -10.15 -3.68
N LEU A 2 24.52 -9.80 -2.44
CA LEU A 2 25.10 -10.78 -1.50
C LEU A 2 24.21 -12.02 -1.34
N PHE A 3 22.89 -11.83 -1.32
CA PHE A 3 21.93 -12.90 -1.12
C PHE A 3 21.79 -13.85 -2.31
N THR A 4 21.80 -13.32 -3.55
CA THR A 4 21.72 -14.14 -4.77
C THR A 4 23.01 -14.87 -5.10
N SER A 5 24.17 -14.33 -4.67
CA SER A 5 25.50 -14.90 -4.89
C SER A 5 26.08 -15.49 -3.60
N PHE A 6 25.24 -15.80 -2.61
CA PHE A 6 25.74 -16.24 -1.30
C PHE A 6 26.55 -17.53 -1.40
N ALA A 7 26.04 -18.52 -2.14
CA ALA A 7 26.73 -19.79 -2.32
C ALA A 7 28.09 -19.63 -3.02
N GLU A 8 28.18 -18.74 -4.02
CA GLU A 8 29.41 -18.44 -4.75
C GLU A 8 30.46 -17.74 -3.86
N LYS A 9 30.00 -16.84 -2.98
CA LYS A 9 30.90 -16.03 -2.13
C LYS A 9 31.32 -16.72 -0.84
N MET A 10 30.46 -17.56 -0.28
CA MET A 10 30.63 -18.17 1.05
C MET A 10 30.87 -19.69 0.98
N GLY A 11 30.95 -20.27 -0.22
CA GLY A 11 31.05 -21.69 -0.43
C GLY A 11 29.67 -22.39 -0.44
N TYR A 12 29.59 -23.59 0.11
CA TYR A 12 28.35 -24.37 0.10
C TYR A 12 27.23 -23.69 0.89
N ALA A 13 26.06 -23.57 0.27
CA ALA A 13 24.85 -23.09 0.92
C ALA A 13 23.64 -23.92 0.50
N LYS A 14 22.81 -24.33 1.47
CA LYS A 14 21.51 -24.96 1.23
C LYS A 14 20.41 -23.90 1.19
N LEU A 15 19.78 -23.73 0.04
CA LEU A 15 18.66 -22.81 -0.12
C LEU A 15 17.35 -23.47 0.32
N LEU A 16 16.78 -23.00 1.43
CA LEU A 16 15.46 -23.41 1.91
C LEU A 16 14.43 -22.33 1.56
N LYS A 17 13.35 -22.72 0.90
CA LYS A 17 12.26 -21.81 0.52
C LYS A 17 11.04 -22.05 1.40
N ILE A 18 10.62 -21.03 2.16
CA ILE A 18 9.31 -21.05 2.83
C ILE A 18 8.28 -20.71 1.76
N VAL A 19 7.42 -21.64 1.42
CA VAL A 19 6.42 -21.50 0.33
C VAL A 19 5.00 -21.32 0.83
N LYS A 20 4.71 -21.68 2.09
CA LYS A 20 3.37 -21.57 2.67
C LYS A 20 3.24 -20.30 3.52
N THR A 21 2.16 -19.56 3.34
CA THR A 21 1.83 -18.38 4.14
C THR A 21 0.38 -18.47 4.61
N TYR A 22 0.10 -17.86 5.76
CA TYR A 22 -1.23 -17.81 6.38
C TYR A 22 -1.74 -16.38 6.54
N ARG A 23 -0.94 -15.39 6.14
CA ARG A 23 -1.29 -13.98 6.29
C ARG A 23 -2.28 -13.54 5.24
N ASN A 24 -1.90 -13.61 3.98
CA ASN A 24 -2.67 -13.12 2.85
C ASN A 24 -3.54 -14.21 2.27
N SER A 25 -4.63 -13.84 1.58
CA SER A 25 -5.35 -14.75 0.71
C SER A 25 -4.52 -15.15 -0.52
N GLN A 26 -4.87 -16.25 -1.16
CA GLN A 26 -4.16 -16.72 -2.35
C GLN A 26 -4.21 -15.69 -3.48
N GLU A 27 -5.36 -15.04 -3.64
CA GLU A 27 -5.60 -14.06 -4.70
C GLU A 27 -4.74 -12.81 -4.52
N VAL A 28 -4.58 -12.30 -3.28
CA VAL A 28 -3.65 -11.19 -2.99
C VAL A 28 -2.22 -11.60 -3.30
N ILE A 29 -1.83 -12.82 -2.95
CA ILE A 29 -0.49 -13.35 -3.24
C ILE A 29 -0.24 -13.42 -4.74
N ASP A 30 -1.20 -13.92 -5.51
CA ASP A 30 -1.07 -14.09 -6.96
C ASP A 30 -0.97 -12.73 -7.66
N ILE A 31 -1.82 -11.76 -7.29
CA ILE A 31 -1.78 -10.40 -7.85
C ILE A 31 -0.47 -9.70 -7.49
N ALA A 32 -0.10 -9.69 -6.21
CA ALA A 32 1.13 -9.05 -5.74
C ALA A 32 2.39 -9.76 -6.30
N GLY A 33 2.35 -11.10 -6.38
CA GLY A 33 3.39 -11.91 -6.96
C GLY A 33 3.63 -11.62 -8.43
N ASN A 34 2.56 -11.59 -9.23
CA ASN A 34 2.63 -11.23 -10.65
C ASN A 34 3.15 -9.81 -10.86
N PHE A 35 2.76 -8.87 -9.99
CA PHE A 35 3.24 -7.50 -10.04
C PHE A 35 4.74 -7.40 -9.78
N ILE A 36 5.26 -8.04 -8.72
CA ILE A 36 6.68 -7.96 -8.36
C ILE A 36 7.59 -8.73 -9.34
N GLN A 37 7.09 -9.81 -9.96
CA GLN A 37 7.83 -10.61 -10.93
C GLN A 37 8.10 -9.87 -12.26
N LYS A 38 7.43 -8.76 -12.53
CA LYS A 38 7.81 -7.86 -13.62
C LYS A 38 9.20 -7.25 -13.44
N ASN A 39 9.79 -7.37 -12.25
CA ASN A 39 11.18 -7.07 -11.99
C ASN A 39 12.02 -8.34 -12.26
N SER A 40 12.72 -8.40 -13.39
CA SER A 40 13.45 -9.57 -13.88
C SER A 40 14.51 -10.13 -12.94
N LYS A 41 15.03 -9.29 -12.02
CA LYS A 41 16.02 -9.70 -11.00
C LYS A 41 15.39 -10.15 -9.68
N GLN A 42 14.07 -10.26 -9.63
CA GLN A 42 13.38 -10.75 -8.44
C GLN A 42 13.51 -12.28 -8.35
N ILE A 43 13.84 -12.78 -7.14
CA ILE A 43 13.86 -14.23 -6.89
C ILE A 43 12.44 -14.76 -7.04
N THR A 44 12.24 -15.68 -7.98
CA THR A 44 10.96 -16.32 -8.20
C THR A 44 10.60 -17.22 -7.02
N LYS A 45 9.45 -16.94 -6.40
CA LYS A 45 8.91 -17.71 -5.30
C LYS A 45 7.41 -17.86 -5.47
N ARG A 46 6.94 -19.08 -5.61
CA ARG A 46 5.52 -19.37 -5.60
C ARG A 46 5.06 -19.60 -4.18
N LEU A 47 4.24 -18.69 -3.67
CA LEU A 47 3.62 -18.80 -2.35
C LEU A 47 2.25 -19.48 -2.46
N ILE A 48 1.89 -20.23 -1.43
CA ILE A 48 0.59 -20.93 -1.33
C ILE A 48 -0.07 -20.49 -0.01
N SER A 49 -1.35 -20.15 -0.08
CA SER A 49 -2.19 -19.86 1.08
C SER A 49 -3.43 -20.76 1.08
N PRO A 50 -3.86 -21.25 2.24
CA PRO A 50 -5.15 -21.93 2.38
C PRO A 50 -6.34 -20.96 2.34
N LYS A 51 -6.09 -19.67 2.50
CA LYS A 51 -7.11 -18.63 2.58
C LYS A 51 -7.48 -18.13 1.19
N LYS A 52 -8.78 -18.07 0.94
CA LYS A 52 -9.36 -17.51 -0.29
C LYS A 52 -10.38 -16.43 0.06
N ILE A 53 -10.41 -15.34 -0.72
CA ILE A 53 -11.33 -14.23 -0.52
C ILE A 53 -11.78 -13.74 -1.89
N ASN A 54 -13.08 -13.49 -2.06
CA ASN A 54 -13.60 -12.85 -3.25
C ASN A 54 -13.26 -11.36 -3.25
N ASP A 55 -12.97 -10.80 -4.42
CA ASP A 55 -12.62 -9.39 -4.62
C ASP A 55 -11.55 -8.88 -3.62
N PRO A 56 -10.38 -9.52 -3.58
CA PRO A 56 -9.35 -9.21 -2.58
C PRO A 56 -8.61 -7.90 -2.87
N VAL A 57 -8.66 -7.43 -4.13
CA VAL A 57 -8.02 -6.19 -4.57
C VAL A 57 -9.05 -5.36 -5.34
N VAL A 58 -9.35 -4.17 -4.81
CA VAL A 58 -10.33 -3.24 -5.37
C VAL A 58 -9.65 -1.93 -5.69
N ILE A 59 -9.89 -1.39 -6.89
CA ILE A 59 -9.36 -0.08 -7.30
C ILE A 59 -10.51 0.92 -7.30
N TYR A 60 -10.33 2.00 -6.55
CA TYR A 60 -11.20 3.18 -6.56
C TYR A 60 -10.55 4.29 -7.33
N THR A 61 -11.25 4.79 -8.33
CA THR A 61 -10.82 5.98 -9.06
C THR A 61 -11.53 7.22 -8.54
N TYR A 62 -10.86 8.36 -8.65
CA TYR A 62 -11.41 9.67 -8.33
C TYR A 62 -11.01 10.68 -9.40
N ASP A 63 -11.92 11.64 -9.67
CA ASP A 63 -11.63 12.74 -10.58
C ASP A 63 -10.61 13.69 -9.94
N SER A 64 -9.38 13.68 -10.45
CA SER A 64 -8.29 14.55 -10.00
C SER A 64 -8.51 16.02 -10.36
N THR A 65 -9.40 16.31 -11.32
CA THR A 65 -9.73 17.66 -11.78
C THR A 65 -10.91 18.27 -11.00
N TYR A 66 -11.51 17.50 -10.10
CA TYR A 66 -12.68 17.92 -9.33
C TYR A 66 -12.45 19.27 -8.63
N LYS A 67 -13.05 20.29 -9.17
CA LYS A 67 -13.16 21.62 -8.56
C LYS A 67 -14.50 21.68 -7.86
N GLY A 68 -14.54 21.48 -6.56
CA GLY A 68 -15.79 21.52 -5.80
C GLY A 68 -16.62 22.75 -6.12
N LYS A 69 -17.94 22.59 -6.10
CA LYS A 69 -18.87 23.71 -6.24
C LYS A 69 -18.56 24.74 -5.14
N ASN A 70 -18.27 25.99 -5.54
CA ASN A 70 -18.14 27.18 -4.67
C ASN A 70 -16.82 27.44 -3.94
N GLY A 71 -15.62 27.15 -4.48
CA GLY A 71 -14.37 27.70 -3.92
C GLY A 71 -14.07 27.37 -2.44
N ASN A 72 -14.89 26.57 -1.79
CA ASN A 72 -14.73 26.18 -0.39
C ASN A 72 -13.58 25.16 -0.23
N ARG A 73 -12.99 25.09 0.97
CA ARG A 73 -11.94 24.14 1.38
C ARG A 73 -12.24 22.64 1.09
N LYS A 74 -13.48 22.33 0.69
CA LYS A 74 -13.96 21.00 0.28
C LYS A 74 -13.76 20.71 -1.21
N SER A 75 -12.86 21.42 -1.88
CA SER A 75 -12.58 21.24 -3.30
C SER A 75 -11.09 20.97 -3.50
N GLY A 76 -10.78 20.18 -4.53
CA GLY A 76 -9.41 19.88 -4.93
C GLY A 76 -9.03 18.41 -4.72
N SER A 77 -7.89 18.04 -5.28
CA SER A 77 -7.39 16.66 -5.32
C SER A 77 -7.33 15.98 -3.94
N ASN A 78 -6.95 16.70 -2.88
CA ASN A 78 -6.88 16.13 -1.54
C ASN A 78 -8.26 15.74 -0.99
N TYR A 79 -9.29 16.56 -1.26
CA TYR A 79 -10.64 16.23 -0.85
C TYR A 79 -11.20 15.05 -1.64
N ALA A 80 -10.93 14.98 -2.95
CA ALA A 80 -11.33 13.86 -3.79
C ALA A 80 -10.69 12.54 -3.32
N ILE A 81 -9.40 12.57 -2.98
CA ILE A 81 -8.70 11.41 -2.39
C ILE A 81 -9.35 11.01 -1.05
N ALA A 82 -9.56 11.96 -0.14
CA ALA A 82 -10.13 11.68 1.17
C ALA A 82 -11.57 11.13 1.06
N TYR A 83 -12.36 11.65 0.15
CA TYR A 83 -13.70 11.14 -0.14
C TYR A 83 -13.65 9.72 -0.71
N ALA A 84 -12.75 9.44 -1.66
CA ALA A 84 -12.55 8.10 -2.18
C ALA A 84 -12.09 7.10 -1.10
N VAL A 85 -11.21 7.52 -0.18
CA VAL A 85 -10.82 6.72 1.00
C VAL A 85 -12.03 6.43 1.89
N GLN A 86 -12.88 7.44 2.17
CA GLN A 86 -14.10 7.24 2.94
C GLN A 86 -15.06 6.26 2.25
N THR A 87 -15.24 6.36 0.93
CA THR A 87 -16.07 5.45 0.13
C THR A 87 -15.51 4.01 0.18
N ALA A 88 -14.18 3.85 0.10
CA ALA A 88 -13.54 2.56 0.24
C ALA A 88 -13.78 1.94 1.63
N ILE A 89 -13.76 2.76 2.69
CA ILE A 89 -14.12 2.31 4.04
C ILE A 89 -15.59 1.85 4.09
N GLU A 90 -16.50 2.59 3.47
CA GLU A 90 -17.91 2.24 3.42
C GLU A 90 -18.13 0.87 2.75
N GLN A 91 -17.51 0.65 1.61
CA GLN A 91 -17.62 -0.63 0.93
C GLN A 91 -16.95 -1.76 1.72
N LEU A 92 -15.83 -1.49 2.36
CA LEU A 92 -15.20 -2.48 3.25
C LEU A 92 -16.17 -2.90 4.38
N LEU A 93 -16.86 -1.94 5.00
CA LEU A 93 -17.86 -2.22 6.03
C LEU A 93 -19.04 -3.04 5.48
N GLU A 94 -19.45 -2.77 4.24
CA GLU A 94 -20.49 -3.55 3.57
C GLU A 94 -20.05 -5.00 3.33
N TYR A 95 -18.83 -5.24 2.83
CA TYR A 95 -18.26 -6.59 2.72
C TYR A 95 -18.25 -7.31 4.07
N LYS A 96 -17.76 -6.62 5.12
CA LYS A 96 -17.71 -7.20 6.48
C LYS A 96 -19.09 -7.57 7.01
N LYS A 97 -20.07 -6.70 6.79
CA LYS A 97 -21.46 -6.95 7.17
C LYS A 97 -22.04 -8.17 6.44
N ASN A 98 -21.82 -8.26 5.13
CA ASN A 98 -22.32 -9.37 4.32
C ASN A 98 -21.67 -10.70 4.70
N GLU A 99 -20.41 -10.67 5.12
CA GLU A 99 -19.66 -11.85 5.60
C GLU A 99 -19.90 -12.13 7.08
N ASN A 100 -20.69 -11.30 7.78
CA ASN A 100 -20.99 -11.40 9.21
C ASN A 100 -19.71 -11.42 10.09
N ILE A 101 -18.74 -10.58 9.74
CA ILE A 101 -17.47 -10.42 10.47
C ILE A 101 -17.26 -8.99 10.96
N SER A 102 -16.52 -8.82 12.06
CA SER A 102 -16.20 -7.49 12.58
C SER A 102 -15.31 -6.71 11.62
N PRO A 103 -15.33 -5.35 11.65
CA PRO A 103 -14.48 -4.51 10.81
C PRO A 103 -12.99 -4.85 10.92
N GLY A 104 -12.50 -5.16 12.14
CA GLY A 104 -11.09 -5.42 12.38
C GLY A 104 -10.22 -4.15 12.28
N THR A 105 -8.94 -4.35 12.05
CA THR A 105 -7.95 -3.28 11.93
C THR A 105 -7.78 -2.84 10.47
N ILE A 106 -7.77 -1.53 10.24
CA ILE A 106 -7.59 -0.94 8.90
C ILE A 106 -6.29 -0.16 8.87
N LEU A 107 -5.45 -0.41 7.87
CA LEU A 107 -4.28 0.40 7.59
C LEU A 107 -4.55 1.32 6.40
N LEU A 108 -4.50 2.63 6.62
CA LEU A 108 -4.31 3.60 5.55
C LEU A 108 -2.83 3.73 5.26
N LEU A 109 -2.43 3.45 4.05
CA LEU A 109 -1.03 3.36 3.66
C LEU A 109 -0.71 4.39 2.59
N GLY A 110 0.13 5.37 2.94
CA GLY A 110 0.67 6.37 2.03
C GLY A 110 2.12 6.09 1.64
N ARG A 111 2.62 6.83 0.64
CA ARG A 111 4.04 6.81 0.29
C ARG A 111 4.86 7.70 1.22
N PHE A 112 4.30 8.84 1.64
CA PHE A 112 4.94 9.86 2.45
C PHE A 112 4.15 10.16 3.72
N GLY A 113 4.84 10.64 4.78
CA GLY A 113 4.20 10.99 6.05
C GLY A 113 3.10 12.05 5.91
N PHE A 114 3.32 13.05 5.07
CA PHE A 114 2.37 14.14 4.84
C PHE A 114 1.08 13.73 4.09
N ASP A 115 0.98 12.52 3.59
CA ASP A 115 -0.28 12.04 2.99
C ASP A 115 -1.37 11.91 4.07
N GLY A 116 -1.01 11.57 5.32
CA GLY A 116 -1.92 11.62 6.47
C GLY A 116 -2.43 13.03 6.78
N ASP A 117 -1.54 14.02 6.76
CA ASP A 117 -1.88 15.44 6.99
C ASP A 117 -2.82 15.98 5.89
N ARG A 118 -2.63 15.50 4.66
CA ARG A 118 -3.52 15.85 3.53
C ARG A 118 -4.95 15.37 3.76
N LEU A 119 -5.13 14.17 4.33
CA LEU A 119 -6.44 13.65 4.68
C LEU A 119 -7.08 14.49 5.81
N GLU A 120 -6.31 14.85 6.86
CA GLU A 120 -6.78 15.66 7.97
C GLU A 120 -7.30 17.03 7.51
N ARG A 121 -6.55 17.71 6.63
CA ARG A 121 -6.92 19.05 6.11
C ARG A 121 -8.27 19.09 5.41
N THR A 122 -8.82 17.95 5.03
CA THR A 122 -10.14 17.87 4.39
C THR A 122 -11.30 17.94 5.38
N GLY A 123 -11.05 17.67 6.66
CA GLY A 123 -12.04 17.57 7.72
C GLY A 123 -12.86 16.27 7.68
N LEU A 124 -12.56 15.34 6.77
CA LEU A 124 -13.16 13.98 6.75
C LEU A 124 -12.44 13.03 7.68
N PHE A 125 -11.20 13.35 8.03
CA PHE A 125 -10.35 12.57 8.93
C PHE A 125 -9.71 13.47 9.98
N GLU A 126 -9.45 12.89 11.15
CA GLU A 126 -8.64 13.49 12.21
C GLU A 126 -7.39 12.63 12.39
N TYR A 127 -6.20 13.25 12.33
CA TYR A 127 -4.94 12.53 12.38
C TYR A 127 -4.15 12.90 13.65
N SER A 128 -3.77 11.88 14.41
CA SER A 128 -2.87 12.02 15.56
C SER A 128 -1.51 11.42 15.23
N HIS A 129 -0.48 12.27 15.15
CA HIS A 129 0.90 11.81 14.93
C HIS A 129 1.39 10.90 16.05
N ARG A 130 0.86 11.05 17.27
CA ARG A 130 1.15 10.14 18.39
C ARG A 130 0.44 8.82 18.17
N GLY A 131 1.22 7.75 17.90
CA GLY A 131 0.70 6.42 17.66
C GLY A 131 0.11 6.17 16.27
N SER A 132 0.30 7.10 15.33
CA SER A 132 -0.15 6.96 13.93
C SER A 132 -1.66 6.69 13.78
N LYS A 133 -2.49 7.08 14.75
CA LYS A 133 -3.93 6.87 14.71
C LYS A 133 -4.60 7.92 13.84
N ILE A 134 -5.49 7.46 12.96
CA ILE A 134 -6.33 8.32 12.14
C ILE A 134 -7.78 7.90 12.33
N ARG A 135 -8.68 8.87 12.52
CA ARG A 135 -10.09 8.65 12.76
C ARG A 135 -10.90 9.15 11.57
N CYS A 136 -11.73 8.30 11.01
CA CYS A 136 -12.74 8.73 10.04
C CYS A 136 -13.89 9.40 10.78
N VAL A 137 -14.19 10.67 10.47
CA VAL A 137 -15.23 11.44 11.18
C VAL A 137 -16.61 10.77 11.05
N LYS A 138 -16.92 10.20 9.88
CA LYS A 138 -18.18 9.48 9.66
C LYS A 138 -18.26 8.14 10.40
N TYR A 139 -17.12 7.51 10.68
CA TYR A 139 -17.02 6.19 11.32
C TYR A 139 -16.00 6.21 12.47
N PRO A 140 -16.30 6.91 13.57
CA PRO A 140 -15.32 7.26 14.61
C PRO A 140 -14.83 6.06 15.43
N ASN A 141 -15.55 4.95 15.41
CA ASN A 141 -15.27 3.76 16.22
C ASN A 141 -14.38 2.73 15.51
N LEU A 142 -13.96 2.99 14.29
CA LEU A 142 -13.06 2.10 13.55
C LEU A 142 -11.63 2.21 14.04
N ASP A 143 -10.96 1.07 14.15
CA ASP A 143 -9.52 1.03 14.45
C ASP A 143 -8.72 1.25 13.17
N ILE A 144 -8.42 2.51 12.86
CA ILE A 144 -7.68 2.90 11.68
C ILE A 144 -6.31 3.44 12.09
N THR A 145 -5.27 2.95 11.43
CA THR A 145 -3.89 3.40 11.59
C THR A 145 -3.38 3.94 10.26
N TYR A 146 -2.66 5.04 10.29
CA TYR A 146 -1.96 5.58 9.13
C TYR A 146 -0.46 5.27 9.22
N MET A 147 0.12 4.76 8.15
CA MET A 147 1.58 4.56 8.04
C MET A 147 2.07 4.80 6.62
N THR A 148 3.37 5.08 6.50
CA THR A 148 4.03 5.01 5.20
C THR A 148 4.30 3.55 4.82
N ALA A 149 4.45 3.29 3.52
CA ALA A 149 4.80 1.96 3.03
C ALA A 149 6.10 1.42 3.67
N HIS A 150 7.08 2.28 3.93
CA HIS A 150 8.33 1.91 4.61
C HIS A 150 8.09 1.49 6.07
N SER A 151 7.34 2.30 6.82
CA SER A 151 7.08 2.06 8.25
C SER A 151 6.20 0.83 8.48
N SER A 152 5.42 0.42 7.49
CA SER A 152 4.53 -0.74 7.58
C SER A 152 5.25 -2.08 7.46
N LYS A 153 6.55 -2.09 7.15
CA LYS A 153 7.33 -3.31 6.93
C LYS A 153 7.35 -4.18 8.20
N GLY A 154 7.01 -5.46 8.06
CA GLY A 154 6.92 -6.41 9.17
C GLY A 154 5.54 -6.50 9.83
N LEU A 155 4.70 -5.48 9.69
CA LEU A 155 3.38 -5.44 10.29
C LEU A 155 2.32 -6.15 9.43
N GLY A 156 1.12 -6.33 9.99
CA GLY A 156 -0.03 -6.90 9.28
C GLY A 156 -1.35 -6.40 9.88
N TYR A 157 -2.28 -6.06 9.00
CA TYR A 157 -3.60 -5.51 9.33
C TYR A 157 -4.68 -6.36 8.67
N ASP A 158 -5.90 -6.26 9.18
CA ASP A 158 -6.99 -7.05 8.58
C ASP A 158 -7.28 -6.58 7.16
N ASP A 159 -7.35 -5.27 6.93
CA ASP A 159 -7.52 -4.69 5.60
C ASP A 159 -6.58 -3.49 5.38
N VAL A 160 -6.26 -3.21 4.12
CA VAL A 160 -5.33 -2.13 3.74
C VAL A 160 -5.97 -1.24 2.68
N ILE A 161 -5.85 0.07 2.84
CA ILE A 161 -6.23 1.05 1.83
C ILE A 161 -4.97 1.83 1.43
N ILE A 162 -4.48 1.61 0.22
CA ILE A 162 -3.33 2.32 -0.34
C ILE A 162 -3.86 3.63 -0.94
N ILE A 163 -3.42 4.74 -0.37
CA ILE A 163 -3.82 6.06 -0.82
C ILE A 163 -2.79 6.66 -1.78
N ASN A 164 -3.22 7.60 -2.62
CA ASN A 164 -2.35 8.37 -3.50
C ASN A 164 -1.59 7.52 -4.53
N GLY A 165 -2.27 6.57 -5.17
CA GLY A 165 -1.75 5.75 -6.28
C GLY A 165 -1.58 6.58 -7.55
N LYS A 166 -0.61 7.51 -7.56
CA LYS A 166 -0.32 8.44 -8.67
C LYS A 166 1.11 8.28 -9.15
N ASN A 167 1.31 8.34 -10.46
CA ASN A 167 2.64 8.39 -11.08
C ASN A 167 3.16 9.84 -11.12
N GLU A 168 3.45 10.42 -9.96
CA GLU A 168 3.90 11.80 -9.76
C GLU A 168 5.12 11.85 -8.84
N THR A 169 5.78 13.04 -8.73
CA THR A 169 6.94 13.24 -7.84
C THR A 169 6.64 12.78 -6.42
N TYR A 170 5.47 13.13 -5.88
CA TYR A 170 5.02 12.73 -4.54
C TYR A 170 3.85 11.75 -4.57
N GLY A 171 3.85 10.86 -5.54
CA GLY A 171 2.87 9.79 -5.69
C GLY A 171 3.37 8.44 -5.19
N PHE A 172 2.65 7.39 -5.56
CA PHE A 172 3.07 6.01 -5.40
C PHE A 172 2.80 5.26 -6.72
N PRO A 173 3.80 5.09 -7.60
CA PRO A 173 5.24 5.26 -7.41
C PRO A 173 5.70 6.72 -7.30
N SER A 174 6.73 6.95 -6.49
CA SER A 174 7.40 8.24 -6.36
C SER A 174 8.38 8.45 -7.50
N LYS A 175 8.45 9.69 -8.00
CA LYS A 175 9.49 10.14 -8.95
C LYS A 175 10.58 10.98 -8.28
N VAL A 176 10.64 10.98 -6.96
CA VAL A 176 11.75 11.61 -6.25
C VAL A 176 13.02 10.83 -6.59
N GLU A 177 13.94 11.49 -7.27
CA GLU A 177 15.24 10.93 -7.60
C GLU A 177 16.15 10.97 -6.37
N ASP A 178 17.01 9.96 -6.23
CA ASP A 178 18.09 9.97 -5.25
C ASP A 178 19.08 11.10 -5.58
N ASP A 179 19.70 11.65 -4.54
CA ASP A 179 20.77 12.64 -4.71
C ASP A 179 21.83 12.07 -5.66
N PRO A 180 22.25 12.84 -6.71
CA PRO A 180 23.28 12.41 -7.65
C PRO A 180 24.58 11.93 -6.98
N VAL A 181 24.92 12.46 -5.78
CA VAL A 181 26.08 12.03 -4.99
C VAL A 181 25.91 10.58 -4.52
N LEU A 182 24.70 10.16 -4.17
CA LEU A 182 24.41 8.77 -3.78
C LEU A 182 24.64 7.80 -4.93
N ALA A 183 24.50 8.25 -6.17
CA ALA A 183 24.74 7.43 -7.36
C ALA A 183 26.18 6.91 -7.45
N PHE A 184 27.16 7.61 -6.90
CA PHE A 184 28.56 7.18 -6.85
C PHE A 184 28.82 6.12 -5.80
N VAL A 185 28.03 6.08 -4.74
CA VAL A 185 28.21 5.16 -3.60
C VAL A 185 27.32 3.94 -3.71
N ILE A 186 26.07 4.15 -4.11
CA ILE A 186 25.08 3.08 -4.24
C ILE A 186 25.12 2.58 -5.69
N LYS A 187 25.84 1.50 -5.95
CA LYS A 187 25.76 0.73 -7.20
C LYS A 187 24.41 0.01 -7.27
N GLY A 188 23.33 0.79 -7.30
CA GLY A 188 21.98 0.28 -7.56
C GLY A 188 21.85 -0.08 -9.04
N ASP A 189 21.15 -1.16 -9.31
CA ASP A 189 20.82 -1.56 -10.67
C ASP A 189 19.67 -0.68 -11.20
N ARG A 190 20.05 0.35 -11.94
CA ARG A 190 19.11 1.28 -12.61
C ARG A 190 18.51 0.70 -13.91
N SER A 191 18.76 -0.58 -14.22
CA SER A 191 18.29 -1.21 -15.46
C SER A 191 16.78 -1.44 -15.53
N ILE A 192 16.07 -1.28 -14.40
CA ILE A 192 14.62 -1.46 -14.32
C ILE A 192 14.01 -0.24 -13.63
N ASP A 193 13.23 0.51 -14.40
CA ASP A 193 12.50 1.68 -13.89
C ASP A 193 11.62 1.30 -12.71
N TYR A 194 11.66 2.12 -11.65
CA TYR A 194 10.85 1.93 -10.44
C TYR A 194 11.02 0.58 -9.74
N ALA A 195 12.18 -0.11 -9.88
CA ALA A 195 12.38 -1.42 -9.27
C ALA A 195 12.17 -1.40 -7.75
N GLU A 196 12.63 -0.35 -7.08
CA GLU A 196 12.48 -0.19 -5.63
C GLU A 196 11.05 0.20 -5.23
N GLU A 197 10.44 1.14 -5.94
CA GLU A 197 9.04 1.50 -5.75
C GLU A 197 8.11 0.29 -5.97
N ARG A 198 8.43 -0.57 -6.95
CA ARG A 198 7.70 -1.82 -7.18
C ARG A 198 7.82 -2.79 -6.00
N ARG A 199 9.02 -2.92 -5.41
CA ARG A 199 9.21 -3.73 -4.19
C ARG A 199 8.42 -3.15 -3.01
N LEU A 200 8.46 -1.82 -2.87
CA LEU A 200 7.73 -1.14 -1.80
C LEU A 200 6.22 -1.29 -1.96
N PHE A 201 5.71 -1.19 -3.18
CA PHE A 201 4.29 -1.39 -3.47
C PHE A 201 3.86 -2.85 -3.21
N TYR A 202 4.70 -3.82 -3.55
CA TYR A 202 4.50 -5.22 -3.18
C TYR A 202 4.41 -5.40 -1.65
N VAL A 203 5.31 -4.73 -0.91
CA VAL A 203 5.25 -4.72 0.56
C VAL A 203 3.91 -4.13 1.03
N ALA A 204 3.48 -3.02 0.46
CA ALA A 204 2.21 -2.37 0.79
C ALA A 204 1.01 -3.31 0.59
N MET A 205 0.89 -3.93 -0.59
CA MET A 205 -0.18 -4.89 -0.88
C MET A 205 -0.19 -6.09 0.06
N THR A 206 0.98 -6.57 0.45
CA THR A 206 1.11 -7.76 1.32
C THR A 206 1.00 -7.45 2.82
N ARG A 207 0.62 -6.24 3.21
CA ARG A 207 0.32 -5.91 4.62
C ARG A 207 -1.07 -6.38 5.06
N THR A 208 -1.96 -6.62 4.13
CA THR A 208 -3.31 -7.09 4.41
C THR A 208 -3.37 -8.56 4.81
N LYS A 209 -4.33 -8.90 5.65
CA LYS A 209 -4.77 -10.28 5.85
C LYS A 209 -5.94 -10.63 4.92
N ASN A 210 -6.75 -9.62 4.55
CA ASN A 210 -7.96 -9.81 3.76
C ASN A 210 -7.90 -9.05 2.44
N ARG A 211 -8.33 -7.77 2.42
CA ARG A 211 -8.52 -6.98 1.21
C ARG A 211 -7.55 -5.81 1.10
N VAL A 212 -7.25 -5.45 -0.12
CA VAL A 212 -6.51 -4.24 -0.47
C VAL A 212 -7.38 -3.36 -1.33
N PHE A 213 -7.59 -2.12 -0.90
CA PHE A 213 -8.18 -1.07 -1.71
C PHE A 213 -7.07 -0.14 -2.20
N MET A 214 -7.13 0.28 -3.45
CA MET A 214 -6.15 1.20 -4.04
C MET A 214 -6.89 2.43 -4.54
N ILE A 215 -6.48 3.60 -4.07
CA ILE A 215 -7.06 4.88 -4.46
C ILE A 215 -6.16 5.52 -5.53
N ALA A 216 -6.67 5.70 -6.73
CA ALA A 216 -5.95 6.25 -7.88
C ALA A 216 -6.78 7.31 -8.62
N PRO A 217 -6.16 8.27 -9.33
CA PRO A 217 -6.88 9.15 -10.22
C PRO A 217 -7.40 8.37 -11.45
N GLU A 218 -8.46 8.89 -12.07
CA GLU A 218 -8.97 8.43 -13.37
C GLU A 218 -7.95 8.62 -14.49
#